data_462ea125bdf351c4784955c14be1e874
#
_entry.id   462ea125bdf351c4784955c14be1e874
#
_cell.length_a   1.000
_cell.length_b   1.000
_cell.length_c   1.000
_cell.angle_alpha   90.00
_cell.angle_beta   90.00
_cell.angle_gamma   90.00
#
_symmetry.space_group_name_H-M   'P 1'
#
loop_
_entity.id
_entity.type
_entity.pdbx_description
1 polymer ?
#
loop_
_entity_poly.entity_id
_entity_poly.type
_entity_poly.pdbx_seq_one_letter_code
_entity_poly.pdbx_strand_id
1 'polypeptide(L)'
;MSQIDRRAFVKAGALGSIGLTAGSRATEAQAASPTGAAQPPVGVTKTLAEYVVQARPEDVPERVWAEARRTLVNWAGCAVGGSRHETLDIAIGALAPFSGPPQATVLGRRERLDALHAALMNGISSHVLDFDDTHLKTVIHPAGPVAPALLALAEGRSVSGRDFLHALVLGAEVECRIGNAVYPAHYDRGWHITGTTGAFGAAAASGRLLGLTVQQMQWAFGLAATQPVGLREMVGTMTKSFHPGRAAQNGLTAALLAQRNFTSSEVGLEGKTGWTHVLSTACDFGEITSDLGGRYEILLNTYKPFACGVVLHPIIDACLQLRAGHQLKPEQIARIDLRVHPLVLELTGQRTPQTGLEGKFSVYFAAAIAMVQGAAGVREFTDAWVRQPAVVALRDRVEPVVDASIGEAQARAVVTLSDGRRFEQFVEHAVGSIERPMSDADLDRKVLDLCDGVLAVDRAHQLIEACRTIDRAPEARVVAQLGAA
;
A
#
# COMPACT_ATOMS: atom_id res chain seq x y z
N MET A 1 21.60 9.07 -47.24
CA MET A 1 21.40 9.17 -45.79
C MET A 1 21.33 10.66 -45.47
N SER A 2 20.11 11.21 -45.48
CA SER A 2 19.86 12.64 -45.40
C SER A 2 19.45 13.06 -43.98
N GLN A 3 20.12 14.07 -43.48
CA GLN A 3 19.76 14.77 -42.25
C GLN A 3 18.37 15.42 -42.40
N ILE A 4 17.44 15.10 -41.51
CA ILE A 4 16.13 15.76 -41.42
C ILE A 4 16.31 17.01 -40.54
N ASP A 5 16.17 18.17 -41.15
CA ASP A 5 16.26 19.47 -40.50
C ASP A 5 15.04 19.74 -39.63
N ARG A 6 15.27 19.90 -38.33
CA ARG A 6 14.24 20.11 -37.29
C ARG A 6 13.66 21.52 -37.23
N ARG A 7 14.02 22.42 -38.18
CA ARG A 7 13.58 23.82 -38.18
C ARG A 7 12.37 24.13 -39.06
N ALA A 8 11.79 23.13 -39.75
CA ALA A 8 10.68 23.34 -40.70
C ALA A 8 9.27 23.21 -40.11
N PHE A 9 9.08 22.94 -38.81
CA PHE A 9 7.76 22.64 -38.22
C PHE A 9 7.06 23.80 -37.50
N VAL A 10 7.60 25.02 -37.53
CA VAL A 10 7.07 26.19 -36.78
C VAL A 10 6.50 27.29 -37.69
N LYS A 11 6.39 27.10 -38.97
CA LYS A 11 5.85 28.14 -39.90
C LYS A 11 4.80 27.61 -40.86
N ALA A 12 3.62 27.23 -40.36
CA ALA A 12 2.43 27.08 -41.17
C ALA A 12 1.17 27.24 -40.29
N GLY A 13 0.72 28.46 -40.09
CA GLY A 13 -0.46 28.75 -39.30
C GLY A 13 -0.81 30.23 -39.21
N ALA A 14 -0.77 30.94 -40.34
CA ALA A 14 -1.39 32.26 -40.41
C ALA A 14 -1.71 32.55 -41.90
N LEU A 15 -3.02 32.66 -42.18
CA LEU A 15 -3.67 33.50 -43.18
C LEU A 15 -4.93 32.84 -43.76
N GLY A 16 -6.05 33.52 -43.55
CA GLY A 16 -7.32 33.14 -44.18
C GLY A 16 -8.56 33.78 -43.51
N SER A 17 -8.59 35.13 -43.48
CA SER A 17 -9.80 35.88 -43.15
C SER A 17 -10.69 36.03 -44.41
N ILE A 18 -11.95 35.56 -44.38
CA ILE A 18 -13.04 36.07 -45.21
C ILE A 18 -14.24 36.24 -44.31
N GLY A 19 -14.75 37.48 -44.22
CA GLY A 19 -15.92 37.84 -43.46
C GLY A 19 -17.23 37.47 -44.12
N LEU A 20 -18.26 37.27 -43.31
CA LEU A 20 -19.67 37.42 -43.66
C LEU A 20 -20.43 37.83 -42.39
N THR A 21 -21.03 39.02 -42.49
CA THR A 21 -21.91 39.66 -41.53
C THR A 21 -23.29 39.02 -41.54
N ALA A 22 -23.76 38.56 -40.38
CA ALA A 22 -25.21 38.48 -40.12
C ALA A 22 -25.39 38.57 -38.59
N GLY A 23 -26.13 39.59 -38.14
CA GLY A 23 -26.36 39.86 -36.73
C GLY A 23 -27.39 38.91 -36.12
N SER A 24 -27.10 38.50 -34.91
CA SER A 24 -28.11 38.08 -33.94
C SER A 24 -27.56 38.39 -32.53
N ARG A 25 -28.32 39.15 -31.74
CA ARG A 25 -28.07 39.43 -30.36
C ARG A 25 -28.04 38.13 -29.58
N ALA A 26 -26.83 37.70 -29.15
CA ALA A 26 -26.67 36.72 -28.13
C ALA A 26 -26.34 37.46 -26.80
N THR A 27 -27.20 37.27 -25.83
CA THR A 27 -26.99 37.67 -24.44
C THR A 27 -25.67 37.02 -23.95
N GLU A 28 -24.69 37.86 -23.59
CA GLU A 28 -23.51 37.41 -22.89
C GLU A 28 -23.90 36.80 -21.52
N ALA A 29 -23.92 35.49 -21.44
CA ALA A 29 -23.86 34.80 -20.19
C ALA A 29 -22.41 35.00 -19.66
N GLN A 30 -22.28 35.92 -18.71
CA GLN A 30 -21.06 36.11 -17.93
C GLN A 30 -20.70 34.78 -17.28
N ALA A 31 -19.72 34.06 -17.81
CA ALA A 31 -19.12 32.91 -17.17
C ALA A 31 -18.56 33.39 -15.83
N ALA A 32 -19.14 32.93 -14.73
CA ALA A 32 -18.61 33.15 -13.39
C ALA A 32 -17.15 32.67 -13.39
N SER A 33 -16.23 33.57 -13.14
CA SER A 33 -14.83 33.22 -12.88
C SER A 33 -14.80 32.21 -11.74
N PRO A 34 -14.00 31.12 -11.84
CA PRO A 34 -13.87 30.18 -10.74
C PRO A 34 -13.36 30.94 -9.52
N THR A 35 -14.16 30.93 -8.48
CA THR A 35 -13.84 31.47 -7.15
C THR A 35 -12.45 31.03 -6.77
N GLY A 36 -11.58 31.98 -6.44
CA GLY A 36 -10.16 31.87 -6.25
C GLY A 36 -9.72 30.59 -5.57
N ALA A 37 -8.92 29.81 -6.28
CA ALA A 37 -8.10 28.79 -5.67
C ALA A 37 -7.25 29.49 -4.60
N ALA A 38 -7.44 29.13 -3.33
CA ALA A 38 -6.61 29.61 -2.26
C ALA A 38 -5.15 29.38 -2.67
N GLN A 39 -4.30 30.38 -2.52
CA GLN A 39 -2.87 30.20 -2.79
C GLN A 39 -2.38 29.04 -1.91
N PRO A 40 -1.60 28.09 -2.45
CA PRO A 40 -1.07 26.99 -1.64
C PRO A 40 -0.31 27.59 -0.45
N PRO A 41 -0.46 27.00 0.76
CA PRO A 41 0.26 27.50 1.92
C PRO A 41 1.76 27.45 1.63
N VAL A 42 2.43 28.56 1.89
CA VAL A 42 3.88 28.69 1.66
C VAL A 42 4.61 27.74 2.61
N GLY A 43 5.48 26.88 2.07
CA GLY A 43 6.41 26.08 2.85
C GLY A 43 5.90 24.73 3.36
N VAL A 44 4.93 24.07 2.70
CA VAL A 44 4.45 22.72 3.07
C VAL A 44 5.59 21.70 3.10
N THR A 45 6.38 21.63 2.02
CA THR A 45 7.55 20.73 1.94
C THR A 45 8.55 21.03 3.06
N LYS A 46 8.79 22.32 3.36
CA LYS A 46 9.70 22.74 4.42
C LYS A 46 9.17 22.34 5.81
N THR A 47 7.91 22.64 6.09
CA THR A 47 7.28 22.29 7.38
C THR A 47 7.36 20.80 7.67
N LEU A 48 7.08 19.97 6.66
CA LEU A 48 7.17 18.51 6.78
C LEU A 48 8.62 18.06 6.98
N ALA A 49 9.59 18.66 6.28
CA ALA A 49 11.02 18.38 6.46
C ALA A 49 11.53 18.77 7.85
N GLU A 50 11.12 19.93 8.37
CA GLU A 50 11.42 20.39 9.73
C GLU A 50 10.88 19.41 10.77
N TYR A 51 9.63 18.96 10.62
CA TYR A 51 9.03 17.96 11.49
C TYR A 51 9.87 16.67 11.54
N VAL A 52 10.20 16.07 10.40
CA VAL A 52 10.95 14.81 10.35
C VAL A 52 12.34 14.95 10.98
N VAL A 53 13.03 16.06 10.72
CA VAL A 53 14.39 16.29 11.22
C VAL A 53 14.41 16.60 12.73
N GLN A 54 13.41 17.34 13.23
CA GLN A 54 13.38 17.81 14.63
C GLN A 54 12.62 16.87 15.56
N ALA A 55 11.81 15.93 15.05
CA ALA A 55 11.08 14.98 15.88
C ALA A 55 11.99 14.19 16.79
N ARG A 56 11.60 14.04 18.05
CA ARG A 56 12.38 13.32 19.06
C ARG A 56 11.65 12.06 19.47
N PRO A 57 12.39 10.94 19.69
CA PRO A 57 11.79 9.69 20.15
C PRO A 57 11.05 9.83 21.48
N GLU A 58 11.45 10.78 22.34
CA GLU A 58 10.85 11.03 23.65
C GLU A 58 9.45 11.64 23.57
N ASP A 59 9.13 12.31 22.48
CA ASP A 59 7.84 12.98 22.28
C ASP A 59 6.77 12.01 21.70
N VAL A 60 7.18 10.80 21.29
CA VAL A 60 6.27 9.80 20.70
C VAL A 60 5.51 9.06 21.81
N PRO A 61 4.17 9.08 21.83
CA PRO A 61 3.37 8.38 22.83
C PRO A 61 3.55 6.86 22.79
N GLU A 62 3.44 6.18 23.94
CA GLU A 62 3.61 4.71 24.02
C GLU A 62 2.62 3.95 23.11
N ARG A 63 1.40 4.43 22.94
CA ARG A 63 0.43 3.82 22.00
C ARG A 63 0.93 3.80 20.56
N VAL A 64 1.71 4.81 20.15
CA VAL A 64 2.31 4.89 18.81
C VAL A 64 3.47 3.92 18.69
N TRP A 65 4.31 3.80 19.72
CA TRP A 65 5.37 2.79 19.80
C TRP A 65 4.78 1.37 19.71
N ALA A 66 3.70 1.10 20.46
CA ALA A 66 3.04 -0.20 20.44
C ALA A 66 2.54 -0.53 19.02
N GLU A 67 1.91 0.42 18.32
CA GLU A 67 1.42 0.19 16.97
C GLU A 67 2.56 0.06 15.95
N ALA A 68 3.65 0.80 16.10
CA ALA A 68 4.83 0.67 15.25
C ALA A 68 5.48 -0.72 15.38
N ARG A 69 5.55 -1.28 16.61
CA ARG A 69 6.01 -2.65 16.83
C ARG A 69 5.11 -3.68 16.14
N ARG A 70 3.79 -3.52 16.23
CA ARG A 70 2.79 -4.38 15.55
C ARG A 70 2.95 -4.31 14.03
N THR A 71 3.12 -3.09 13.50
CA THR A 71 3.39 -2.84 12.08
C THR A 71 4.66 -3.58 11.61
N LEU A 72 5.74 -3.51 12.39
CA LEU A 72 6.98 -4.20 12.07
C LEU A 72 6.84 -5.73 12.11
N VAL A 73 6.12 -6.29 13.12
CA VAL A 73 5.79 -7.72 13.20
C VAL A 73 5.06 -8.19 11.95
N ASN A 74 3.99 -7.47 11.58
CA ASN A 74 3.19 -7.80 10.40
C ASN A 74 4.02 -7.73 9.11
N TRP A 75 4.78 -6.65 8.93
CA TRP A 75 5.62 -6.46 7.74
C TRP A 75 6.68 -7.56 7.60
N ALA A 76 7.40 -7.88 8.68
CA ALA A 76 8.43 -8.92 8.66
C ALA A 76 7.84 -10.29 8.29
N GLY A 77 6.68 -10.65 8.86
CA GLY A 77 5.96 -11.86 8.50
C GLY A 77 5.54 -11.89 7.04
N CYS A 78 4.97 -10.79 6.52
CA CYS A 78 4.58 -10.69 5.12
C CYS A 78 5.80 -10.77 4.18
N ALA A 79 6.92 -10.15 4.52
CA ALA A 79 8.15 -10.21 3.73
C ALA A 79 8.73 -11.62 3.69
N VAL A 80 8.76 -12.34 4.82
CA VAL A 80 9.21 -13.74 4.87
C VAL A 80 8.24 -14.63 4.08
N GLY A 81 6.92 -14.51 4.31
CA GLY A 81 5.93 -15.34 3.64
C GLY A 81 5.87 -15.16 2.13
N GLY A 82 6.04 -13.93 1.64
CA GLY A 82 6.06 -13.62 0.21
C GLY A 82 7.36 -14.02 -0.50
N SER A 83 8.42 -14.30 0.24
CA SER A 83 9.77 -14.55 -0.31
C SER A 83 9.87 -15.75 -1.27
N ARG A 84 8.95 -16.71 -1.15
CA ARG A 84 8.91 -17.92 -2.00
C ARG A 84 7.96 -17.79 -3.19
N HIS A 85 7.30 -16.64 -3.36
CA HIS A 85 6.45 -16.42 -4.52
C HIS A 85 7.30 -16.26 -5.79
N GLU A 86 6.83 -16.82 -6.92
CA GLU A 86 7.54 -16.80 -8.21
C GLU A 86 7.93 -15.38 -8.66
N THR A 87 7.16 -14.37 -8.26
CA THR A 87 7.48 -12.95 -8.53
C THR A 87 8.88 -12.59 -8.04
N LEU A 88 9.29 -13.13 -6.87
CA LEU A 88 10.63 -12.90 -6.32
C LEU A 88 11.71 -13.65 -7.08
N ASP A 89 11.44 -14.89 -7.52
CA ASP A 89 12.38 -15.65 -8.33
C ASP A 89 12.68 -14.95 -9.65
N ILE A 90 11.62 -14.44 -10.31
CA ILE A 90 11.74 -13.66 -11.54
C ILE A 90 12.49 -12.35 -11.30
N ALA A 91 12.11 -11.58 -10.26
CA ALA A 91 12.71 -10.27 -9.98
C ALA A 91 14.20 -10.41 -9.60
N ILE A 92 14.54 -11.36 -8.73
CA ILE A 92 15.93 -11.63 -8.32
C ILE A 92 16.73 -12.15 -9.53
N GLY A 93 16.20 -13.12 -10.28
CA GLY A 93 16.86 -13.64 -11.47
C GLY A 93 17.18 -12.58 -12.52
N ALA A 94 16.28 -11.61 -12.69
CA ALA A 94 16.46 -10.52 -13.64
C ALA A 94 17.43 -9.43 -13.16
N LEU A 95 17.42 -9.09 -11.86
CA LEU A 95 18.09 -7.90 -11.35
C LEU A 95 19.36 -8.17 -10.53
N ALA A 96 19.50 -9.34 -9.91
CA ALA A 96 20.70 -9.68 -9.14
C ALA A 96 22.02 -9.57 -9.95
N PRO A 97 22.07 -9.90 -11.26
CA PRO A 97 23.29 -9.69 -12.05
C PRO A 97 23.77 -8.23 -12.13
N PHE A 98 22.90 -7.28 -11.87
CA PHE A 98 23.19 -5.83 -11.88
C PHE A 98 23.36 -5.26 -10.48
N SER A 99 23.18 -6.07 -9.41
CA SER A 99 23.39 -5.67 -8.04
C SER A 99 24.87 -5.42 -7.73
N GLY A 100 25.15 -4.44 -6.89
CA GLY A 100 26.48 -4.21 -6.33
C GLY A 100 26.87 -5.24 -5.26
N PRO A 101 27.85 -4.93 -4.40
CA PRO A 101 28.25 -5.83 -3.32
C PRO A 101 27.08 -6.20 -2.39
N PRO A 102 27.05 -7.42 -1.83
CA PRO A 102 25.96 -7.92 -0.99
C PRO A 102 25.93 -7.22 0.38
N GLN A 103 25.17 -6.13 0.51
CA GLN A 103 25.09 -5.29 1.70
C GLN A 103 23.91 -5.62 2.60
N ALA A 104 22.78 -6.08 2.02
CA ALA A 104 21.53 -6.28 2.75
C ALA A 104 20.84 -7.60 2.38
N THR A 105 20.08 -8.13 3.33
CA THR A 105 19.40 -9.43 3.27
C THR A 105 18.07 -9.30 2.55
N VAL A 106 17.74 -10.29 1.71
CA VAL A 106 16.38 -10.53 1.26
C VAL A 106 15.72 -11.48 2.26
N LEU A 107 14.69 -11.01 2.98
CA LEU A 107 14.02 -11.78 4.03
C LEU A 107 13.41 -13.08 3.46
N GLY A 108 13.48 -14.17 4.22
CA GLY A 108 13.03 -15.50 3.81
C GLY A 108 13.90 -16.17 2.75
N ARG A 109 15.05 -15.57 2.40
CA ARG A 109 15.96 -16.07 1.36
C ARG A 109 17.42 -16.08 1.84
N ARG A 110 18.28 -16.74 1.07
CA ARG A 110 19.73 -16.76 1.30
C ARG A 110 20.45 -15.63 0.56
N GLU A 111 19.78 -15.04 -0.42
CA GLU A 111 20.32 -13.99 -1.27
C GLU A 111 20.52 -12.71 -0.44
N ARG A 112 21.67 -12.10 -0.64
CA ARG A 112 22.01 -10.75 -0.22
C ARG A 112 22.33 -9.92 -1.44
N LEU A 113 21.82 -8.70 -1.48
CA LEU A 113 21.99 -7.76 -2.59
C LEU A 113 22.58 -6.45 -2.07
N ASP A 114 22.88 -5.51 -2.96
CA ASP A 114 23.13 -4.15 -2.49
C ASP A 114 21.86 -3.56 -1.82
N ALA A 115 22.04 -2.50 -1.05
CA ALA A 115 20.96 -1.94 -0.23
C ALA A 115 19.72 -1.53 -1.06
N LEU A 116 19.93 -1.00 -2.27
CA LEU A 116 18.84 -0.54 -3.13
C LEU A 116 18.03 -1.70 -3.70
N HIS A 117 18.71 -2.75 -4.16
CA HIS A 117 18.02 -3.94 -4.67
C HIS A 117 17.41 -4.77 -3.55
N ALA A 118 18.03 -4.87 -2.38
CA ALA A 118 17.42 -5.54 -1.23
C ALA A 118 16.15 -4.82 -0.75
N ALA A 119 16.16 -3.48 -0.72
CA ALA A 119 14.95 -2.70 -0.42
C ALA A 119 13.83 -2.97 -1.43
N LEU A 120 14.15 -3.00 -2.73
CA LEU A 120 13.20 -3.36 -3.79
C LEU A 120 12.61 -4.76 -3.55
N MET A 121 13.45 -5.78 -3.33
CA MET A 121 13.00 -7.17 -3.19
C MET A 121 12.17 -7.38 -1.93
N ASN A 122 12.57 -6.81 -0.79
CA ASN A 122 11.80 -6.92 0.45
C ASN A 122 10.45 -6.19 0.37
N GLY A 123 10.38 -5.06 -0.35
CA GLY A 123 9.12 -4.37 -0.60
C GLY A 123 8.19 -5.15 -1.55
N ILE A 124 8.72 -5.80 -2.60
CA ILE A 124 7.94 -6.72 -3.44
C ILE A 124 7.43 -7.89 -2.59
N SER A 125 8.32 -8.52 -1.83
CA SER A 125 8.00 -9.69 -1.02
C SER A 125 6.91 -9.41 0.00
N SER A 126 7.00 -8.30 0.73
CA SER A 126 6.03 -7.94 1.77
C SER A 126 4.62 -7.68 1.22
N HIS A 127 4.50 -7.32 -0.07
CA HIS A 127 3.22 -6.94 -0.68
C HIS A 127 2.62 -7.99 -1.63
N VAL A 128 3.40 -8.95 -2.12
CA VAL A 128 2.94 -9.89 -3.17
C VAL A 128 1.76 -10.75 -2.74
N LEU A 129 1.63 -11.04 -1.46
CA LEU A 129 0.52 -11.79 -0.90
C LEU A 129 -0.74 -10.94 -0.66
N ASP A 130 -0.65 -9.61 -0.85
CA ASP A 130 -1.72 -8.65 -0.53
C ASP A 130 -2.28 -8.85 0.89
N PHE A 131 -1.37 -9.10 1.84
CA PHE A 131 -1.68 -9.48 3.22
C PHE A 131 -1.02 -8.54 4.25
N ASP A 132 -0.32 -7.53 3.77
CA ASP A 132 0.35 -6.49 4.56
C ASP A 132 -0.64 -5.51 5.19
N ASP A 133 -0.10 -4.59 6.00
CA ASP A 133 -0.86 -3.55 6.70
C ASP A 133 -1.58 -2.60 5.73
N THR A 134 -2.62 -1.93 6.23
CA THR A 134 -3.39 -0.97 5.45
C THR A 134 -3.85 0.19 6.32
N HIS A 135 -3.50 1.41 5.94
CA HIS A 135 -4.07 2.64 6.47
C HIS A 135 -5.43 2.86 5.81
N LEU A 136 -6.53 2.55 6.51
CA LEU A 136 -7.86 2.46 5.90
C LEU A 136 -8.36 3.79 5.31
N LYS A 137 -7.99 4.94 5.90
CA LYS A 137 -8.42 6.26 5.39
C LYS A 137 -7.94 6.54 3.95
N THR A 138 -6.84 5.94 3.51
CA THR A 138 -6.22 6.20 2.20
C THR A 138 -5.93 4.95 1.38
N VAL A 139 -6.18 3.77 1.93
CA VAL A 139 -5.81 2.45 1.38
C VAL A 139 -4.31 2.30 1.07
N ILE A 140 -3.47 3.09 1.73
CA ILE A 140 -2.00 2.96 1.68
C ILE A 140 -1.56 1.74 2.51
N HIS A 141 -0.48 1.09 2.10
CA HIS A 141 0.22 0.02 2.83
C HIS A 141 1.55 0.56 3.38
N PRO A 142 1.56 1.20 4.59
CA PRO A 142 2.66 2.08 4.98
C PRO A 142 4.00 1.35 5.19
N ALA A 143 3.97 0.15 5.75
CA ALA A 143 5.21 -0.57 6.02
C ALA A 143 5.92 -1.06 4.73
N GLY A 144 5.15 -1.25 3.63
CA GLY A 144 5.65 -1.79 2.37
C GLY A 144 6.81 -1.01 1.76
N PRO A 145 6.74 0.32 1.62
CA PRO A 145 7.85 1.15 1.16
C PRO A 145 8.85 1.51 2.26
N VAL A 146 8.41 1.73 3.50
CA VAL A 146 9.26 2.32 4.55
C VAL A 146 10.19 1.31 5.18
N ALA A 147 9.66 0.18 5.64
CA ALA A 147 10.44 -0.79 6.40
C ALA A 147 11.58 -1.45 5.59
N PRO A 148 11.42 -1.81 4.30
CA PRO A 148 12.52 -2.38 3.53
C PRO A 148 13.67 -1.39 3.28
N ALA A 149 13.37 -0.10 3.08
CA ALA A 149 14.39 0.94 2.96
C ALA A 149 15.21 1.10 4.25
N LEU A 150 14.51 1.12 5.40
CA LEU A 150 15.14 1.20 6.73
C LEU A 150 15.99 -0.03 7.03
N LEU A 151 15.49 -1.24 6.77
CA LEU A 151 16.21 -2.48 7.05
C LEU A 151 17.50 -2.57 6.23
N ALA A 152 17.43 -2.21 4.94
CA ALA A 152 18.61 -2.19 4.07
C ALA A 152 19.68 -1.21 4.55
N LEU A 153 19.29 -0.06 5.10
CA LEU A 153 20.23 0.89 5.72
C LEU A 153 20.82 0.35 7.04
N ALA A 154 19.97 -0.26 7.89
CA ALA A 154 20.37 -0.73 9.22
C ALA A 154 21.37 -1.89 9.16
N GLU A 155 21.38 -2.67 8.08
CA GLU A 155 22.40 -3.74 7.91
C GLU A 155 23.81 -3.20 7.59
N GLY A 156 23.89 -2.07 6.91
CA GLY A 156 25.16 -1.43 6.55
C GLY A 156 25.67 -0.41 7.55
N ARG A 157 24.91 -0.13 8.63
CA ARG A 157 25.20 0.91 9.62
C ARG A 157 24.83 0.46 11.01
N SER A 158 25.45 1.07 12.06
CA SER A 158 24.98 0.91 13.43
C SER A 158 23.74 1.78 13.62
N VAL A 159 22.58 1.13 13.74
CA VAL A 159 21.27 1.75 13.96
C VAL A 159 20.61 1.06 15.15
N SER A 160 20.32 1.82 16.21
CA SER A 160 19.57 1.28 17.34
C SER A 160 18.15 0.91 16.92
N GLY A 161 17.58 -0.10 17.57
CA GLY A 161 16.19 -0.47 17.30
C GLY A 161 15.21 0.65 17.61
N ARG A 162 15.50 1.53 18.58
CA ARG A 162 14.69 2.71 18.90
C ARG A 162 14.72 3.73 17.76
N ASP A 163 15.89 4.04 17.20
CA ASP A 163 15.99 4.96 16.07
C ASP A 163 15.33 4.38 14.82
N PHE A 164 15.49 3.08 14.59
CA PHE A 164 14.83 2.37 13.50
C PHE A 164 13.29 2.48 13.59
N LEU A 165 12.73 2.18 14.77
CA LEU A 165 11.29 2.22 14.98
C LEU A 165 10.76 3.65 14.92
N HIS A 166 11.51 4.64 15.42
CA HIS A 166 11.16 6.05 15.27
C HIS A 166 11.12 6.48 13.80
N ALA A 167 12.12 6.08 13.02
CA ALA A 167 12.14 6.37 11.58
C ALA A 167 10.98 5.69 10.84
N LEU A 168 10.56 4.48 11.25
CA LEU A 168 9.37 3.81 10.72
C LEU A 168 8.11 4.63 10.97
N VAL A 169 7.92 5.14 12.20
CA VAL A 169 6.80 6.02 12.55
C VAL A 169 6.79 7.26 11.66
N LEU A 170 7.93 7.95 11.53
CA LEU A 170 8.03 9.17 10.73
C LEU A 170 7.78 8.93 9.24
N GLY A 171 8.26 7.81 8.70
CA GLY A 171 8.01 7.44 7.30
C GLY A 171 6.54 7.17 7.04
N ALA A 172 5.88 6.36 7.88
CA ALA A 172 4.45 6.09 7.79
C ALA A 172 3.63 7.38 7.94
N GLU A 173 4.04 8.26 8.86
CA GLU A 173 3.39 9.57 9.06
C GLU A 173 3.45 10.42 7.78
N VAL A 174 4.62 10.56 7.17
CA VAL A 174 4.83 11.38 5.97
C VAL A 174 3.99 10.88 4.79
N GLU A 175 4.06 9.59 4.48
CA GLU A 175 3.32 9.07 3.32
C GLU A 175 1.80 9.08 3.53
N CYS A 176 1.32 8.76 4.73
CA CYS A 176 -0.12 8.77 5.01
C CYS A 176 -0.69 10.19 5.02
N ARG A 177 0.02 11.18 5.55
CA ARG A 177 -0.39 12.59 5.50
C ARG A 177 -0.43 13.14 4.08
N ILE A 178 0.57 12.84 3.25
CA ILE A 178 0.54 13.19 1.83
C ILE A 178 -0.63 12.47 1.13
N GLY A 179 -0.86 11.21 1.47
CA GLY A 179 -2.01 10.46 0.98
C GLY A 179 -3.35 11.08 1.36
N ASN A 180 -3.55 11.46 2.64
CA ASN A 180 -4.75 12.12 3.12
C ASN A 180 -5.05 13.41 2.35
N ALA A 181 -4.01 14.17 2.02
CA ALA A 181 -4.15 15.44 1.32
C ALA A 181 -4.71 15.30 -0.11
N VAL A 182 -4.53 14.18 -0.75
CA VAL A 182 -4.89 13.96 -2.15
C VAL A 182 -5.93 12.86 -2.38
N TYR A 183 -6.25 12.05 -1.36
CA TYR A 183 -7.29 11.02 -1.45
C TYR A 183 -8.70 11.66 -1.34
N PRO A 184 -9.71 11.20 -2.10
CA PRO A 184 -9.65 10.11 -3.07
C PRO A 184 -9.21 10.53 -4.48
N ALA A 185 -9.13 11.82 -4.80
CA ALA A 185 -8.97 12.35 -6.16
C ALA A 185 -7.75 11.79 -6.91
N HIS A 186 -6.62 11.60 -6.22
CA HIS A 186 -5.42 10.98 -6.77
C HIS A 186 -5.64 9.49 -7.09
N TYR A 187 -6.30 8.78 -6.19
CA TYR A 187 -6.62 7.36 -6.35
C TYR A 187 -7.58 7.12 -7.52
N ASP A 188 -8.61 7.98 -7.64
CA ASP A 188 -9.62 7.91 -8.71
C ASP A 188 -9.04 8.20 -10.10
N ARG A 189 -7.93 8.94 -10.18
CA ARG A 189 -7.17 9.10 -11.43
C ARG A 189 -6.46 7.83 -11.89
N GLY A 190 -6.44 6.79 -11.07
CA GLY A 190 -5.84 5.50 -11.39
C GLY A 190 -4.44 5.29 -10.78
N TRP A 191 -3.99 6.14 -9.86
CA TRP A 191 -2.73 5.94 -9.17
C TRP A 191 -2.87 4.90 -8.03
N HIS A 192 -1.90 4.00 -7.90
CA HIS A 192 -1.75 3.16 -6.72
C HIS A 192 -1.02 3.97 -5.63
N ILE A 193 -1.82 4.53 -4.73
CA ILE A 193 -1.37 5.55 -3.76
C ILE A 193 -0.17 5.10 -2.91
N THR A 194 -0.08 3.81 -2.52
CA THR A 194 1.07 3.25 -1.81
C THR A 194 2.39 3.46 -2.55
N GLY A 195 2.41 3.28 -3.88
CA GLY A 195 3.63 3.48 -4.67
C GLY A 195 4.01 4.94 -4.82
N THR A 196 3.01 5.81 -4.97
CA THR A 196 3.27 7.23 -5.24
C THR A 196 3.63 8.04 -4.00
N THR A 197 3.01 7.76 -2.85
CA THR A 197 3.32 8.42 -1.56
C THR A 197 4.45 7.73 -0.81
N GLY A 198 4.60 6.42 -0.98
CA GLY A 198 5.60 5.61 -0.28
C GLY A 198 7.05 6.03 -0.57
N ALA A 199 7.33 6.62 -1.75
CA ALA A 199 8.64 7.18 -2.03
C ALA A 199 9.01 8.33 -1.06
N PHE A 200 8.02 9.14 -0.64
CA PHE A 200 8.22 10.18 0.38
C PHE A 200 8.40 9.57 1.76
N GLY A 201 7.60 8.56 2.12
CA GLY A 201 7.73 7.85 3.39
C GLY A 201 9.10 7.20 3.53
N ALA A 202 9.56 6.48 2.51
CA ALA A 202 10.89 5.88 2.50
C ALA A 202 12.02 6.92 2.52
N ALA A 203 11.84 8.08 1.84
CA ALA A 203 12.81 9.18 1.87
C ALA A 203 12.90 9.84 3.25
N ALA A 204 11.74 10.10 3.90
CA ALA A 204 11.68 10.64 5.25
C ALA A 204 12.39 9.73 6.27
N ALA A 205 12.02 8.46 6.27
CA ALA A 205 12.56 7.46 7.17
C ALA A 205 14.08 7.26 6.98
N SER A 206 14.50 7.06 5.74
CA SER A 206 15.92 6.93 5.39
C SER A 206 16.70 8.18 5.71
N GLY A 207 16.16 9.36 5.38
CA GLY A 207 16.78 10.64 5.66
C GLY A 207 16.93 10.90 7.16
N ARG A 208 15.98 10.45 7.99
CA ARG A 208 16.07 10.50 9.44
C ARG A 208 17.26 9.69 9.95
N LEU A 209 17.40 8.44 9.50
CA LEU A 209 18.54 7.58 9.89
C LEU A 209 19.90 8.08 9.36
N LEU A 210 19.87 8.75 8.20
CA LEU A 210 21.08 9.35 7.60
C LEU A 210 21.48 10.68 8.24
N GLY A 211 20.66 11.25 9.14
CA GLY A 211 20.93 12.52 9.82
C GLY A 211 20.88 13.72 8.86
N LEU A 212 19.94 13.72 7.90
CA LEU A 212 19.80 14.83 6.96
C LEU A 212 19.46 16.13 7.67
N THR A 213 20.01 17.24 7.18
CA THR A 213 19.56 18.59 7.55
C THR A 213 18.17 18.85 6.97
N VAL A 214 17.49 19.90 7.46
CA VAL A 214 16.17 20.32 6.92
C VAL A 214 16.27 20.57 5.41
N GLN A 215 17.31 21.25 4.95
CA GLN A 215 17.54 21.52 3.54
C GLN A 215 17.71 20.24 2.73
N GLN A 216 18.51 19.29 3.22
CA GLN A 216 18.71 18.01 2.56
C GLN A 216 17.41 17.18 2.55
N MET A 217 16.60 17.25 3.62
CA MET A 217 15.30 16.58 3.67
C MET A 217 14.32 17.17 2.64
N GLN A 218 14.30 18.50 2.45
CA GLN A 218 13.53 19.12 1.38
C GLN A 218 13.98 18.62 0.00
N TRP A 219 15.29 18.51 -0.25
CA TRP A 219 15.80 17.94 -1.51
C TRP A 219 15.44 16.45 -1.65
N ALA A 220 15.47 15.67 -0.56
CA ALA A 220 15.03 14.28 -0.60
C ALA A 220 13.55 14.17 -0.98
N PHE A 221 12.69 15.05 -0.45
CA PHE A 221 11.28 15.10 -0.86
C PHE A 221 11.11 15.55 -2.31
N GLY A 222 11.88 16.53 -2.77
CA GLY A 222 11.86 16.95 -4.18
C GLY A 222 12.32 15.83 -5.14
N LEU A 223 13.32 15.04 -4.73
CA LEU A 223 13.78 13.85 -5.47
C LEU A 223 12.73 12.73 -5.44
N ALA A 224 12.04 12.51 -4.33
CA ALA A 224 10.94 11.56 -4.25
C ALA A 224 9.74 11.99 -5.12
N ALA A 225 9.42 13.29 -5.14
CA ALA A 225 8.33 13.86 -5.92
C ALA A 225 8.45 13.59 -7.43
N THR A 226 9.67 13.48 -7.96
CA THR A 226 9.89 13.19 -9.39
C THR A 226 9.87 11.71 -9.74
N GLN A 227 9.62 10.82 -8.78
CA GLN A 227 9.67 9.36 -8.94
C GLN A 227 8.36 8.66 -8.57
N PRO A 228 7.16 9.17 -8.93
CA PRO A 228 5.91 8.47 -8.63
C PRO A 228 5.86 7.13 -9.37
N VAL A 229 5.38 6.09 -8.68
CA VAL A 229 5.29 4.74 -9.23
C VAL A 229 3.95 4.10 -8.87
N GLY A 230 3.36 3.41 -9.84
CA GLY A 230 2.22 2.53 -9.61
C GLY A 230 0.91 3.03 -10.20
N LEU A 231 0.29 2.15 -10.99
CA LEU A 231 -1.06 2.34 -11.53
C LEU A 231 -1.99 1.26 -10.98
N ARG A 232 -3.24 1.62 -10.70
CA ARG A 232 -4.29 0.68 -10.26
C ARG A 232 -4.59 -0.38 -11.33
N GLU A 233 -4.33 -0.09 -12.61
CA GLU A 233 -4.44 -1.06 -13.71
C GLU A 233 -3.62 -2.34 -13.47
N MET A 234 -2.57 -2.27 -12.63
CA MET A 234 -1.71 -3.43 -12.35
C MET A 234 -2.27 -4.37 -11.27
N VAL A 235 -3.42 -4.06 -10.70
CA VAL A 235 -4.09 -4.92 -9.70
C VAL A 235 -4.36 -6.31 -10.28
N GLY A 236 -4.06 -7.36 -9.51
CA GLY A 236 -4.17 -8.76 -9.97
C GLY A 236 -2.96 -9.28 -10.74
N THR A 237 -1.93 -8.47 -10.94
CA THR A 237 -0.68 -8.87 -11.58
C THR A 237 0.50 -8.80 -10.61
N MET A 238 1.63 -9.42 -10.96
CA MET A 238 2.90 -9.31 -10.21
C MET A 238 3.34 -7.86 -10.04
N THR A 239 3.02 -6.99 -11.00
CA THR A 239 3.43 -5.58 -11.02
C THR A 239 2.83 -4.78 -9.85
N LYS A 240 1.68 -5.18 -9.30
CA LYS A 240 1.14 -4.51 -8.10
C LYS A 240 2.16 -4.50 -6.96
N SER A 241 2.79 -5.63 -6.69
CA SER A 241 3.78 -5.76 -5.60
C SER A 241 5.10 -5.04 -5.87
N PHE A 242 5.42 -4.80 -7.14
CA PHE A 242 6.58 -3.98 -7.52
C PHE A 242 6.47 -2.53 -7.02
N HIS A 243 5.25 -1.98 -6.86
CA HIS A 243 5.07 -0.58 -6.51
C HIS A 243 5.67 -0.20 -5.15
N PRO A 244 5.32 -0.84 -4.00
CA PRO A 244 5.94 -0.51 -2.72
C PRO A 244 7.45 -0.81 -2.71
N GLY A 245 7.90 -1.87 -3.36
CA GLY A 245 9.32 -2.18 -3.48
C GLY A 245 10.08 -1.09 -4.24
N ARG A 246 9.54 -0.63 -5.36
CA ARG A 246 10.15 0.46 -6.12
C ARG A 246 10.09 1.80 -5.38
N ALA A 247 9.00 2.06 -4.64
CA ALA A 247 8.90 3.23 -3.77
C ALA A 247 9.96 3.23 -2.67
N ALA A 248 10.21 2.07 -2.04
CA ALA A 248 11.29 1.89 -1.07
C ALA A 248 12.67 2.23 -1.68
N GLN A 249 12.97 1.66 -2.84
CA GLN A 249 14.21 1.93 -3.56
C GLN A 249 14.34 3.40 -3.97
N ASN A 250 13.27 4.01 -4.47
CA ASN A 250 13.23 5.41 -4.90
C ASN A 250 13.47 6.36 -3.73
N GLY A 251 12.78 6.14 -2.59
CA GLY A 251 12.94 6.97 -1.40
C GLY A 251 14.32 6.84 -0.77
N LEU A 252 14.85 5.62 -0.68
CA LEU A 252 16.22 5.39 -0.21
C LEU A 252 17.25 6.08 -1.12
N THR A 253 17.08 5.98 -2.45
CA THR A 253 17.92 6.69 -3.42
C THR A 253 17.86 8.20 -3.23
N ALA A 254 16.65 8.75 -3.03
CA ALA A 254 16.45 10.19 -2.81
C ALA A 254 17.20 10.67 -1.55
N ALA A 255 17.11 9.93 -0.45
CA ALA A 255 17.80 10.28 0.80
C ALA A 255 19.34 10.20 0.66
N LEU A 256 19.85 9.16 0.00
CA LEU A 256 21.30 9.00 -0.24
C LEU A 256 21.87 10.11 -1.13
N LEU A 257 21.15 10.51 -2.18
CA LEU A 257 21.55 11.62 -3.06
C LEU A 257 21.54 12.96 -2.32
N ALA A 258 20.44 13.22 -1.57
CA ALA A 258 20.32 14.46 -0.79
C ALA A 258 21.42 14.56 0.30
N GLN A 259 21.81 13.45 0.92
CA GLN A 259 22.93 13.40 1.87
C GLN A 259 24.25 13.90 1.24
N ARG A 260 24.41 13.72 -0.06
CA ARG A 260 25.56 14.19 -0.83
C ARG A 260 25.36 15.58 -1.44
N ASN A 261 24.33 16.31 -0.99
CA ASN A 261 23.97 17.64 -1.49
C ASN A 261 23.54 17.66 -2.96
N PHE A 262 22.92 16.56 -3.44
CA PHE A 262 22.26 16.57 -4.73
C PHE A 262 20.99 17.43 -4.60
N THR A 263 20.99 18.60 -5.22
CA THR A 263 19.94 19.60 -5.07
C THR A 263 18.65 19.21 -5.79
N SER A 264 17.52 19.64 -5.24
CA SER A 264 16.19 19.48 -5.83
C SER A 264 15.31 20.68 -5.48
N SER A 265 14.05 20.66 -5.92
CA SER A 265 13.08 21.69 -5.56
C SER A 265 12.77 21.65 -4.06
N GLU A 266 12.74 22.83 -3.44
CA GLU A 266 12.35 23.02 -2.04
C GLU A 266 10.83 23.05 -1.83
N VAL A 267 10.06 23.08 -2.92
CA VAL A 267 8.59 23.11 -2.97
C VAL A 267 8.04 21.97 -3.81
N GLY A 268 8.68 20.80 -3.70
CA GLY A 268 8.36 19.62 -4.52
C GLY A 268 6.92 19.12 -4.36
N LEU A 269 6.28 19.32 -3.20
CA LEU A 269 4.88 18.98 -2.95
C LEU A 269 3.95 20.09 -3.48
N GLU A 270 4.06 21.31 -2.97
CA GLU A 270 3.11 22.42 -3.15
C GLU A 270 3.39 23.33 -4.34
N GLY A 271 4.52 23.20 -4.99
CA GLY A 271 4.89 24.03 -6.13
C GLY A 271 3.84 24.01 -7.26
N LYS A 272 3.75 25.07 -8.07
CA LYS A 272 2.79 25.16 -9.19
C LYS A 272 2.80 23.92 -10.11
N THR A 273 3.95 23.33 -10.30
CA THR A 273 4.18 22.08 -11.04
C THR A 273 4.70 20.99 -10.10
N GLY A 274 4.38 21.09 -8.80
CA GLY A 274 4.73 20.12 -7.78
C GLY A 274 3.86 18.88 -7.84
N TRP A 275 4.22 17.88 -7.05
CA TRP A 275 3.64 16.55 -7.07
C TRP A 275 2.11 16.56 -6.91
N THR A 276 1.58 17.34 -5.95
CA THR A 276 0.14 17.39 -5.68
C THR A 276 -0.66 17.94 -6.86
N HIS A 277 -0.17 19.02 -7.48
CA HIS A 277 -0.85 19.66 -8.61
C HIS A 277 -0.78 18.84 -9.91
N VAL A 278 0.29 18.06 -10.09
CA VAL A 278 0.46 17.25 -11.30
C VAL A 278 -0.33 15.95 -11.21
N LEU A 279 -0.37 15.32 -10.03
CA LEU A 279 -0.90 13.97 -9.89
C LEU A 279 -2.30 13.89 -9.27
N SER A 280 -2.84 15.01 -8.76
CA SER A 280 -4.19 15.04 -8.21
C SER A 280 -5.01 16.21 -8.75
N THR A 281 -6.33 16.07 -8.75
CA THR A 281 -7.29 17.13 -9.09
C THR A 281 -7.74 17.93 -7.87
N ALA A 282 -7.46 17.43 -6.66
CA ALA A 282 -7.76 18.10 -5.40
C ALA A 282 -6.63 17.83 -4.40
N CYS A 283 -6.38 18.79 -3.51
CA CYS A 283 -5.39 18.67 -2.46
C CYS A 283 -5.80 19.53 -1.26
N ASP A 284 -5.75 18.95 -0.06
CA ASP A 284 -5.84 19.67 1.21
C ASP A 284 -4.48 19.65 1.91
N PHE A 285 -3.72 20.72 1.77
CA PHE A 285 -2.40 20.84 2.41
C PHE A 285 -2.47 20.86 3.95
N GLY A 286 -3.63 21.16 4.53
CA GLY A 286 -3.85 21.08 5.97
C GLY A 286 -3.67 19.66 6.50
N GLU A 287 -4.04 18.64 5.74
CA GLU A 287 -3.81 17.24 6.11
C GLU A 287 -2.32 16.90 6.25
N ILE A 288 -1.45 17.59 5.51
CA ILE A 288 0.01 17.39 5.61
C ILE A 288 0.58 18.07 6.84
N THR A 289 0.18 19.33 7.12
CA THR A 289 0.91 20.21 8.06
C THR A 289 0.25 20.40 9.41
N SER A 290 -1.06 20.07 9.55
CA SER A 290 -1.76 20.29 10.82
C SER A 290 -1.42 19.23 11.86
N ASP A 291 -1.25 19.67 13.10
CA ASP A 291 -1.06 18.80 14.29
C ASP A 291 0.07 17.76 14.14
N LEU A 292 1.20 18.18 13.56
CA LEU A 292 2.40 17.37 13.48
C LEU A 292 2.94 17.07 14.87
N GLY A 293 3.11 15.78 15.20
CA GLY A 293 3.51 15.33 16.53
C GLY A 293 2.38 15.20 17.57
N GLY A 294 1.16 15.65 17.25
CA GLY A 294 -0.03 15.44 18.07
C GLY A 294 -0.93 14.31 17.55
N ARG A 295 -1.18 14.30 16.24
CA ARG A 295 -1.88 13.24 15.51
C ARG A 295 -0.87 12.32 14.84
N TYR A 296 -1.08 11.01 14.95
CA TYR A 296 -0.23 10.00 14.34
C TYR A 296 -1.06 9.06 13.45
N GLU A 297 -0.77 9.05 12.17
CA GLU A 297 -1.50 8.28 11.16
C GLU A 297 -1.30 6.76 11.32
N ILE A 298 -0.16 6.33 11.86
CA ILE A 298 0.10 4.91 12.13
C ILE A 298 -0.94 4.28 13.09
N LEU A 299 -1.63 5.07 13.90
CA LEU A 299 -2.72 4.59 14.76
C LEU A 299 -3.98 4.21 13.98
N LEU A 300 -4.09 4.61 12.72
CA LEU A 300 -5.16 4.21 11.79
C LEU A 300 -4.73 3.04 10.90
N ASN A 301 -3.56 2.45 11.16
CA ASN A 301 -3.08 1.28 10.45
C ASN A 301 -3.84 0.03 10.91
N THR A 302 -4.12 -0.88 10.00
CA THR A 302 -4.85 -2.12 10.26
C THR A 302 -4.12 -3.30 9.64
N TYR A 303 -4.43 -4.51 10.11
CA TYR A 303 -3.81 -5.74 9.64
C TYR A 303 -4.86 -6.67 9.05
N LYS A 304 -4.60 -7.16 7.85
CA LYS A 304 -5.53 -8.01 7.13
C LYS A 304 -5.60 -9.41 7.76
N PRO A 305 -6.79 -9.91 8.12
CA PRO A 305 -6.99 -11.31 8.51
C PRO A 305 -7.14 -12.21 7.27
N PHE A 306 -7.45 -11.63 6.09
CA PHE A 306 -7.64 -12.33 4.82
C PHE A 306 -6.66 -11.81 3.77
N ALA A 307 -6.10 -12.71 2.96
CA ALA A 307 -5.00 -12.41 2.05
C ALA A 307 -5.49 -11.86 0.70
N CYS A 308 -6.27 -10.76 0.72
CA CYS A 308 -6.92 -10.20 -0.48
C CYS A 308 -7.19 -8.69 -0.34
N GLY A 309 -7.83 -8.10 -1.34
CA GLY A 309 -8.28 -6.72 -1.31
C GLY A 309 -9.16 -6.41 -0.10
N VAL A 310 -8.87 -5.34 0.63
CA VAL A 310 -9.53 -5.01 1.91
C VAL A 310 -11.05 -4.87 1.79
N VAL A 311 -11.55 -4.42 0.65
CA VAL A 311 -12.99 -4.28 0.38
C VAL A 311 -13.73 -5.63 0.35
N LEU A 312 -13.02 -6.75 0.27
CA LEU A 312 -13.59 -8.10 0.33
C LEU A 312 -13.76 -8.63 1.76
N HIS A 313 -13.11 -8.01 2.74
CA HIS A 313 -13.08 -8.52 4.13
C HIS A 313 -14.46 -8.62 4.76
N PRO A 314 -15.39 -7.63 4.63
CA PRO A 314 -16.74 -7.76 5.18
C PRO A 314 -17.53 -8.91 4.56
N ILE A 315 -17.31 -9.19 3.28
CA ILE A 315 -17.97 -10.26 2.53
C ILE A 315 -17.48 -11.63 3.02
N ILE A 316 -16.15 -11.78 3.14
CA ILE A 316 -15.54 -13.01 3.66
C ILE A 316 -15.99 -13.27 5.09
N ASP A 317 -15.95 -12.23 5.95
CA ASP A 317 -16.38 -12.34 7.36
C ASP A 317 -17.85 -12.75 7.46
N ALA A 318 -18.75 -12.15 6.65
CA ALA A 318 -20.16 -12.54 6.60
C ALA A 318 -20.34 -14.01 6.17
N CYS A 319 -19.64 -14.44 5.12
CA CYS A 319 -19.68 -15.82 4.64
C CYS A 319 -19.17 -16.81 5.69
N LEU A 320 -18.09 -16.51 6.38
CA LEU A 320 -17.51 -17.33 7.44
C LEU A 320 -18.46 -17.45 8.64
N GLN A 321 -19.09 -16.33 9.06
CA GLN A 321 -20.08 -16.32 10.14
C GLN A 321 -21.31 -17.16 9.78
N LEU A 322 -21.86 -17.03 8.58
CA LEU A 322 -22.97 -17.84 8.10
C LEU A 322 -22.63 -19.33 8.06
N ARG A 323 -21.44 -19.66 7.51
CA ARG A 323 -20.97 -21.05 7.44
C ARG A 323 -20.84 -21.68 8.83
N ALA A 324 -20.20 -20.99 9.76
CA ALA A 324 -19.98 -21.49 11.12
C ALA A 324 -21.27 -21.54 11.94
N GLY A 325 -22.05 -20.46 11.94
CA GLY A 325 -23.25 -20.31 12.76
C GLY A 325 -24.38 -21.29 12.39
N HIS A 326 -24.46 -21.64 11.10
CA HIS A 326 -25.51 -22.54 10.60
C HIS A 326 -24.99 -23.89 10.07
N GLN A 327 -23.70 -24.17 10.23
CA GLN A 327 -23.02 -25.39 9.76
C GLN A 327 -23.30 -25.68 8.27
N LEU A 328 -23.29 -24.61 7.44
CA LEU A 328 -23.63 -24.72 6.04
C LEU A 328 -22.57 -25.52 5.26
N LYS A 329 -23.04 -26.40 4.40
CA LYS A 329 -22.20 -27.17 3.48
C LYS A 329 -22.30 -26.58 2.06
N PRO A 330 -21.20 -26.43 1.34
CA PRO A 330 -21.19 -25.82 0.00
C PRO A 330 -22.16 -26.45 -0.99
N GLU A 331 -22.34 -27.77 -0.92
CA GLU A 331 -23.21 -28.54 -1.82
C GLU A 331 -24.71 -28.20 -1.64
N GLN A 332 -25.10 -27.68 -0.49
CA GLN A 332 -26.46 -27.27 -0.19
C GLN A 332 -26.82 -25.87 -0.68
N ILE A 333 -25.80 -25.07 -1.06
CA ILE A 333 -25.98 -23.66 -1.41
C ILE A 333 -26.46 -23.55 -2.87
N ALA A 334 -27.66 -23.02 -3.05
CA ALA A 334 -28.21 -22.70 -4.37
C ALA A 334 -27.73 -21.34 -4.90
N ARG A 335 -27.58 -20.34 -3.99
CA ARG A 335 -27.22 -18.97 -4.35
C ARG A 335 -26.64 -18.20 -3.17
N ILE A 336 -25.74 -17.26 -3.45
CA ILE A 336 -25.20 -16.28 -2.50
C ILE A 336 -25.49 -14.89 -3.06
N ASP A 337 -26.39 -14.15 -2.45
CA ASP A 337 -26.68 -12.76 -2.77
C ASP A 337 -25.85 -11.83 -1.87
N LEU A 338 -25.14 -10.90 -2.45
CA LEU A 338 -24.31 -9.92 -1.73
C LEU A 338 -24.82 -8.50 -2.00
N ARG A 339 -24.97 -7.67 -0.95
CA ARG A 339 -25.11 -6.23 -1.10
C ARG A 339 -23.83 -5.57 -0.67
N VAL A 340 -23.25 -4.74 -1.55
CA VAL A 340 -21.90 -4.23 -1.41
C VAL A 340 -21.81 -2.77 -1.87
N HIS A 341 -20.84 -2.05 -1.30
CA HIS A 341 -20.49 -0.71 -1.78
C HIS A 341 -20.01 -0.74 -3.24
N PRO A 342 -20.24 0.31 -4.06
CA PRO A 342 -19.81 0.38 -5.46
C PRO A 342 -18.33 0.03 -5.67
N LEU A 343 -17.46 0.49 -4.78
CA LEU A 343 -16.01 0.26 -4.82
C LEU A 343 -15.63 -1.23 -4.83
N VAL A 344 -16.47 -2.11 -4.27
CA VAL A 344 -16.22 -3.56 -4.29
C VAL A 344 -16.18 -4.09 -5.72
N LEU A 345 -17.18 -3.75 -6.55
CA LEU A 345 -17.18 -4.20 -7.95
C LEU A 345 -16.15 -3.47 -8.80
N GLU A 346 -15.85 -2.21 -8.49
CA GLU A 346 -14.81 -1.45 -9.18
C GLU A 346 -13.41 -2.07 -8.97
N LEU A 347 -13.08 -2.46 -7.74
CA LEU A 347 -11.75 -2.97 -7.39
C LEU A 347 -11.64 -4.50 -7.51
N THR A 348 -12.74 -5.23 -7.30
CA THR A 348 -12.73 -6.68 -7.13
C THR A 348 -13.81 -7.39 -7.97
N GLY A 349 -14.22 -6.78 -9.07
CA GLY A 349 -15.26 -7.31 -9.98
C GLY A 349 -14.80 -8.42 -10.91
N GLN A 350 -13.58 -8.97 -10.77
CA GLN A 350 -13.08 -10.05 -11.61
C GLN A 350 -13.94 -11.32 -11.45
N ARG A 351 -14.79 -11.59 -12.43
CA ARG A 351 -15.80 -12.68 -12.33
C ARG A 351 -15.19 -14.06 -12.47
N THR A 352 -14.20 -14.23 -13.34
CA THR A 352 -13.59 -15.52 -13.66
C THR A 352 -12.09 -15.49 -13.53
N PRO A 353 -11.56 -15.32 -12.29
CA PRO A 353 -10.12 -15.30 -12.08
C PRO A 353 -9.49 -16.61 -12.53
N GLN A 354 -8.27 -16.54 -13.09
CA GLN A 354 -7.50 -17.69 -13.58
C GLN A 354 -6.30 -18.02 -12.70
N THR A 355 -5.86 -17.05 -11.89
CA THR A 355 -4.71 -17.16 -10.99
C THR A 355 -5.07 -16.79 -9.57
N GLY A 356 -4.26 -17.23 -8.60
CA GLY A 356 -4.42 -16.83 -7.20
C GLY A 356 -4.33 -15.32 -7.00
N LEU A 357 -3.47 -14.63 -7.75
CA LEU A 357 -3.35 -13.16 -7.72
C LEU A 357 -4.64 -12.49 -8.20
N GLU A 358 -5.23 -12.93 -9.29
CA GLU A 358 -6.54 -12.43 -9.75
C GLU A 358 -7.65 -12.75 -8.74
N GLY A 359 -7.60 -13.93 -8.10
CA GLY A 359 -8.55 -14.35 -7.07
C GLY A 359 -8.63 -13.39 -5.88
N LYS A 360 -7.51 -12.74 -5.50
CA LYS A 360 -7.45 -11.73 -4.44
C LYS A 360 -8.28 -10.47 -4.76
N PHE A 361 -8.70 -10.31 -6.01
CA PHE A 361 -9.51 -9.21 -6.51
C PHE A 361 -10.80 -9.69 -7.17
N SER A 362 -11.36 -10.82 -6.67
CA SER A 362 -12.62 -11.39 -7.11
C SER A 362 -13.60 -11.56 -5.95
N VAL A 363 -14.63 -10.72 -5.90
CA VAL A 363 -15.72 -10.85 -4.92
C VAL A 363 -16.44 -12.21 -5.05
N TYR A 364 -16.54 -12.71 -6.26
CA TYR A 364 -17.15 -14.01 -6.57
C TYR A 364 -16.34 -15.17 -5.97
N PHE A 365 -15.03 -15.17 -6.22
CA PHE A 365 -14.14 -16.18 -5.67
C PHE A 365 -14.01 -16.08 -4.15
N ALA A 366 -13.88 -14.86 -3.61
CA ALA A 366 -13.72 -14.62 -2.17
C ALA A 366 -14.89 -15.16 -1.36
N ALA A 367 -16.13 -14.92 -1.79
CA ALA A 367 -17.33 -15.49 -1.15
C ALA A 367 -17.36 -17.03 -1.27
N ALA A 368 -17.05 -17.56 -2.46
CA ALA A 368 -17.07 -19.00 -2.70
C ALA A 368 -16.02 -19.75 -1.87
N ILE A 369 -14.78 -19.26 -1.83
CA ILE A 369 -13.68 -19.93 -1.10
C ILE A 369 -13.91 -19.89 0.41
N ALA A 370 -14.45 -18.77 0.96
CA ALA A 370 -14.84 -18.66 2.35
C ALA A 370 -15.89 -19.72 2.72
N MET A 371 -16.87 -19.95 1.86
CA MET A 371 -17.92 -20.97 2.08
C MET A 371 -17.39 -22.39 1.90
N VAL A 372 -16.47 -22.64 0.96
CA VAL A 372 -15.93 -23.98 0.68
C VAL A 372 -14.90 -24.39 1.74
N GLN A 373 -13.93 -23.53 2.04
CA GLN A 373 -12.83 -23.85 2.94
C GLN A 373 -13.09 -23.45 4.41
N GLY A 374 -13.95 -22.45 4.66
CA GLY A 374 -14.08 -21.87 5.98
C GLY A 374 -12.86 -21.04 6.38
N ALA A 375 -12.08 -20.62 5.40
CA ALA A 375 -10.87 -19.79 5.53
C ALA A 375 -10.67 -18.97 4.25
N ALA A 376 -9.87 -17.90 4.33
CA ALA A 376 -9.48 -17.07 3.22
C ALA A 376 -8.07 -16.45 3.47
N GLY A 377 -7.13 -17.27 3.91
CA GLY A 377 -5.73 -16.93 4.10
C GLY A 377 -4.91 -17.12 2.81
N VAL A 378 -3.59 -17.10 2.95
CA VAL A 378 -2.67 -17.25 1.79
C VAL A 378 -2.84 -18.59 1.10
N ARG A 379 -3.13 -19.66 1.86
CA ARG A 379 -3.29 -21.03 1.35
C ARG A 379 -4.50 -21.19 0.45
N GLU A 380 -5.53 -20.35 0.61
CA GLU A 380 -6.77 -20.37 -0.15
C GLU A 380 -6.70 -19.54 -1.44
N PHE A 381 -5.83 -18.52 -1.51
CA PHE A 381 -5.66 -17.69 -2.70
C PHE A 381 -4.55 -18.21 -3.61
N THR A 382 -4.74 -19.43 -4.13
CA THR A 382 -3.79 -20.10 -5.04
C THR A 382 -4.45 -20.45 -6.37
N ASP A 383 -3.64 -20.65 -7.41
CA ASP A 383 -4.10 -21.09 -8.74
C ASP A 383 -4.91 -22.40 -8.67
N ALA A 384 -4.52 -23.30 -7.77
CA ALA A 384 -5.21 -24.58 -7.59
C ALA A 384 -6.63 -24.36 -7.09
N TRP A 385 -6.83 -23.49 -6.09
CA TRP A 385 -8.15 -23.21 -5.54
C TRP A 385 -9.03 -22.40 -6.50
N VAL A 386 -8.47 -21.46 -7.23
CA VAL A 386 -9.21 -20.66 -8.25
C VAL A 386 -9.83 -21.56 -9.32
N ARG A 387 -9.15 -22.66 -9.66
CA ARG A 387 -9.59 -23.62 -10.70
C ARG A 387 -10.31 -24.85 -10.12
N GLN A 388 -10.43 -24.95 -8.81
CA GLN A 388 -11.05 -26.11 -8.15
C GLN A 388 -12.54 -26.19 -8.48
N PRO A 389 -13.07 -27.34 -9.03
CA PRO A 389 -14.44 -27.42 -9.55
C PRO A 389 -15.53 -27.03 -8.56
N ALA A 390 -15.42 -27.40 -7.28
CA ALA A 390 -16.40 -27.05 -6.25
C ALA A 390 -16.43 -25.55 -5.98
N VAL A 391 -15.28 -24.89 -5.98
CA VAL A 391 -15.17 -23.42 -5.81
C VAL A 391 -15.75 -22.71 -7.03
N VAL A 392 -15.39 -23.17 -8.26
CA VAL A 392 -15.92 -22.60 -9.50
C VAL A 392 -17.44 -22.71 -9.56
N ALA A 393 -17.98 -23.90 -9.23
CA ALA A 393 -19.42 -24.10 -9.22
C ALA A 393 -20.18 -23.20 -8.23
N LEU A 394 -19.57 -22.89 -7.07
CA LEU A 394 -20.17 -21.99 -6.09
C LEU A 394 -19.95 -20.51 -6.48
N ARG A 395 -18.76 -20.16 -6.99
CA ARG A 395 -18.45 -18.82 -7.51
C ARG A 395 -19.48 -18.35 -8.54
N ASP A 396 -19.90 -19.24 -9.44
CA ASP A 396 -20.85 -18.91 -10.50
C ASP A 396 -22.29 -18.70 -9.99
N ARG A 397 -22.53 -18.96 -8.69
CA ARG A 397 -23.80 -18.71 -7.97
C ARG A 397 -23.72 -17.49 -7.03
N VAL A 398 -22.64 -16.76 -7.05
CA VAL A 398 -22.46 -15.51 -6.27
C VAL A 398 -22.97 -14.34 -7.10
N GLU A 399 -23.90 -13.57 -6.53
CA GLU A 399 -24.54 -12.43 -7.19
C GLU A 399 -24.36 -11.15 -6.35
N PRO A 400 -23.29 -10.39 -6.58
CA PRO A 400 -23.10 -9.10 -5.92
C PRO A 400 -23.96 -8.02 -6.58
N VAL A 401 -24.66 -7.26 -5.73
CA VAL A 401 -25.48 -6.12 -6.13
C VAL A 401 -24.95 -4.87 -5.42
N VAL A 402 -24.69 -3.83 -6.19
CA VAL A 402 -24.27 -2.52 -5.65
C VAL A 402 -25.44 -1.90 -4.87
N ASP A 403 -25.15 -1.45 -3.67
CA ASP A 403 -26.07 -0.72 -2.81
C ASP A 403 -25.32 0.48 -2.18
N ALA A 404 -25.62 1.67 -2.64
CA ALA A 404 -24.97 2.91 -2.19
C ALA A 404 -25.28 3.27 -0.72
N SER A 405 -26.22 2.58 -0.06
CA SER A 405 -26.48 2.72 1.37
C SER A 405 -25.55 1.87 2.24
N ILE A 406 -24.80 0.94 1.63
CA ILE A 406 -23.79 0.11 2.30
C ILE A 406 -22.47 0.89 2.29
N GLY A 407 -21.83 1.05 3.45
CA GLY A 407 -20.52 1.68 3.58
C GLY A 407 -19.38 0.80 3.03
N GLU A 408 -18.22 1.41 2.77
CA GLU A 408 -17.04 0.71 2.21
C GLU A 408 -16.55 -0.46 3.09
N ALA A 409 -16.69 -0.35 4.41
CA ALA A 409 -16.31 -1.37 5.39
C ALA A 409 -17.43 -2.37 5.71
N GLN A 410 -18.57 -2.29 5.00
CA GLN A 410 -19.79 -3.06 5.31
C GLN A 410 -20.13 -4.04 4.18
N ALA A 411 -20.80 -5.11 4.52
CA ALA A 411 -21.42 -6.02 3.55
C ALA A 411 -22.62 -6.74 4.15
N ARG A 412 -23.57 -7.10 3.29
CA ARG A 412 -24.70 -8.00 3.63
C ARG A 412 -24.63 -9.22 2.72
N ALA A 413 -24.63 -10.40 3.30
CA ALA A 413 -24.68 -11.67 2.59
C ALA A 413 -25.96 -12.43 2.92
N VAL A 414 -26.62 -12.97 1.88
CA VAL A 414 -27.76 -13.86 2.02
C VAL A 414 -27.44 -15.16 1.30
N VAL A 415 -27.42 -16.27 2.04
CA VAL A 415 -27.22 -17.62 1.49
C VAL A 415 -28.58 -18.30 1.38
N THR A 416 -28.96 -18.72 0.18
CA THR A 416 -30.16 -19.51 -0.10
C THR A 416 -29.76 -20.95 -0.36
N LEU A 417 -30.34 -21.89 0.38
CA LEU A 417 -30.12 -23.33 0.20
C LEU A 417 -31.04 -23.92 -0.88
N SER A 418 -30.70 -25.10 -1.37
CA SER A 418 -31.50 -25.85 -2.37
C SER A 418 -32.87 -26.26 -1.88
N ASP A 419 -33.08 -26.35 -0.54
CA ASP A 419 -34.39 -26.62 0.09
C ASP A 419 -35.20 -25.33 0.34
N GLY A 420 -34.71 -24.16 -0.09
CA GLY A 420 -35.37 -22.86 0.02
C GLY A 420 -35.13 -22.12 1.33
N ARG A 421 -34.44 -22.69 2.31
CA ARG A 421 -34.04 -21.96 3.53
C ARG A 421 -33.07 -20.83 3.19
N ARG A 422 -33.20 -19.71 3.91
CA ARG A 422 -32.38 -18.53 3.72
C ARG A 422 -31.73 -18.11 5.02
N PHE A 423 -30.48 -17.74 4.96
CA PHE A 423 -29.69 -17.24 6.09
C PHE A 423 -29.03 -15.91 5.70
N GLU A 424 -29.10 -14.94 6.58
CA GLU A 424 -28.61 -13.58 6.32
C GLU A 424 -27.62 -13.16 7.40
N GLN A 425 -26.56 -12.47 6.98
CA GLN A 425 -25.57 -11.83 7.85
C GLN A 425 -25.23 -10.44 7.33
N PHE A 426 -25.35 -9.46 8.20
CA PHE A 426 -24.82 -8.13 8.00
C PHE A 426 -23.54 -7.97 8.80
N VAL A 427 -22.47 -7.48 8.18
CA VAL A 427 -21.21 -7.12 8.81
C VAL A 427 -21.07 -5.62 8.71
N GLU A 428 -21.10 -4.96 9.86
CA GLU A 428 -20.87 -3.52 9.97
C GLU A 428 -19.38 -3.20 10.00
N HIS A 429 -18.62 -3.98 10.75
CA HIS A 429 -17.17 -3.86 10.89
C HIS A 429 -16.54 -5.26 10.76
N ALA A 430 -15.79 -5.49 9.71
CA ALA A 430 -15.08 -6.75 9.51
C ALA A 430 -13.97 -6.93 10.55
N VAL A 431 -13.64 -8.19 10.87
CA VAL A 431 -12.44 -8.47 11.66
C VAL A 431 -11.21 -7.88 10.96
N GLY A 432 -10.30 -7.26 11.71
CA GLY A 432 -9.13 -6.56 11.20
C GLY A 432 -9.39 -5.08 10.85
N SER A 433 -10.62 -4.56 11.03
CA SER A 433 -10.89 -3.12 10.97
C SER A 433 -10.40 -2.39 12.22
N ILE A 434 -10.53 -1.05 12.24
CA ILE A 434 -10.21 -0.22 13.42
C ILE A 434 -11.13 -0.57 14.60
N GLU A 435 -12.41 -0.82 14.32
CA GLU A 435 -13.45 -1.13 15.32
C GLU A 435 -13.35 -2.55 15.83
N ARG A 436 -12.79 -3.48 15.03
CA ARG A 436 -12.58 -4.89 15.37
C ARG A 436 -11.15 -5.33 15.03
N PRO A 437 -10.12 -4.74 15.69
CA PRO A 437 -8.73 -5.01 15.36
C PRO A 437 -8.34 -6.46 15.64
N MET A 438 -7.38 -6.98 14.89
CA MET A 438 -6.71 -8.23 15.24
C MET A 438 -6.00 -8.08 16.58
N SER A 439 -6.13 -9.09 17.45
CA SER A 439 -5.31 -9.16 18.67
C SER A 439 -3.84 -9.45 18.34
N ASP A 440 -2.96 -9.26 19.32
CA ASP A 440 -1.55 -9.63 19.17
C ASP A 440 -1.39 -11.14 18.91
N ALA A 441 -2.21 -11.97 19.55
CA ALA A 441 -2.20 -13.41 19.33
C ALA A 441 -2.66 -13.78 17.90
N ASP A 442 -3.62 -13.04 17.31
CA ASP A 442 -4.03 -13.26 15.92
C ASP A 442 -2.92 -12.85 14.95
N LEU A 443 -2.23 -11.75 15.27
CA LEU A 443 -1.10 -11.27 14.46
C LEU A 443 0.08 -12.24 14.53
N ASP A 444 0.41 -12.78 15.71
CA ASP A 444 1.44 -13.79 15.87
C ASP A 444 1.12 -15.06 15.08
N ARG A 445 -0.12 -15.54 15.18
CA ARG A 445 -0.59 -16.72 14.42
C ARG A 445 -0.45 -16.48 12.92
N LYS A 446 -0.85 -15.32 12.42
CA LYS A 446 -0.69 -14.91 11.03
C LYS A 446 0.78 -14.97 10.60
N VAL A 447 1.69 -14.42 11.41
CA VAL A 447 3.13 -14.41 11.08
C VAL A 447 3.71 -15.83 11.11
N LEU A 448 3.34 -16.66 12.08
CA LEU A 448 3.75 -18.07 12.13
C LEU A 448 3.28 -18.84 10.88
N ASP A 449 2.03 -18.63 10.45
CA ASP A 449 1.50 -19.23 9.23
C ASP A 449 2.24 -18.76 7.97
N LEU A 450 2.63 -17.48 7.93
CA LEU A 450 3.42 -16.91 6.82
C LEU A 450 4.86 -17.43 6.79
N CYS A 451 5.44 -17.72 7.93
CA CYS A 451 6.79 -18.25 8.07
C CYS A 451 6.87 -19.77 7.84
N ASP A 452 5.72 -20.48 7.84
CA ASP A 452 5.68 -21.93 7.67
C ASP A 452 6.32 -22.35 6.33
N GLY A 453 7.21 -23.33 6.40
CA GLY A 453 7.99 -23.82 5.24
C GLY A 453 9.09 -22.86 4.75
N VAL A 454 9.25 -21.68 5.38
CA VAL A 454 10.32 -20.70 5.06
C VAL A 454 11.36 -20.63 6.17
N LEU A 455 10.91 -20.45 7.41
CA LEU A 455 11.76 -20.41 8.61
C LEU A 455 11.41 -21.58 9.53
N ALA A 456 12.41 -22.02 10.34
CA ALA A 456 12.12 -22.93 11.45
C ALA A 456 11.20 -22.24 12.46
N VAL A 457 10.29 -23.01 13.10
CA VAL A 457 9.27 -22.47 14.02
C VAL A 457 9.87 -21.62 15.14
N ASP A 458 10.96 -22.12 15.79
CA ASP A 458 11.64 -21.36 16.84
C ASP A 458 12.20 -20.04 16.34
N ARG A 459 12.69 -20.00 15.11
CA ARG A 459 13.22 -18.78 14.49
C ARG A 459 12.11 -17.79 14.14
N ALA A 460 10.95 -18.27 13.72
CA ALA A 460 9.77 -17.44 13.51
C ALA A 460 9.31 -16.78 14.82
N HIS A 461 9.28 -17.53 15.93
CA HIS A 461 9.00 -16.97 17.24
C HIS A 461 10.05 -15.93 17.68
N GLN A 462 11.33 -16.20 17.44
CA GLN A 462 12.41 -15.23 17.74
C GLN A 462 12.27 -13.96 16.89
N LEU A 463 11.87 -14.06 15.62
CA LEU A 463 11.63 -12.91 14.74
C LEU A 463 10.47 -12.05 15.27
N ILE A 464 9.36 -12.67 15.66
CA ILE A 464 8.21 -11.97 16.27
C ILE A 464 8.65 -11.22 17.51
N GLU A 465 9.35 -11.89 18.45
CA GLU A 465 9.81 -11.30 19.70
C GLU A 465 10.81 -10.17 19.45
N ALA A 466 11.73 -10.33 18.51
CA ALA A 466 12.68 -9.28 18.13
C ALA A 466 11.98 -8.04 17.56
N CYS A 467 10.92 -8.21 16.76
CA CYS A 467 10.13 -7.09 16.27
C CYS A 467 9.31 -6.42 17.38
N ARG A 468 8.78 -7.21 18.34
CA ARG A 468 8.01 -6.68 19.47
C ARG A 468 8.86 -5.89 20.48
N THR A 469 10.14 -6.21 20.57
CA THR A 469 11.08 -5.59 21.51
C THR A 469 12.15 -4.78 20.82
N ILE A 470 11.96 -4.45 19.55
CA ILE A 470 12.96 -3.81 18.70
C ILE A 470 13.51 -2.51 19.32
N ASP A 471 12.65 -1.71 19.94
CA ASP A 471 13.01 -0.44 20.58
C ASP A 471 14.04 -0.59 21.72
N ARG A 472 14.27 -1.81 22.22
CA ARG A 472 15.28 -2.16 23.23
C ARG A 472 16.53 -2.79 22.60
N ALA A 473 16.49 -3.15 21.33
CA ALA A 473 17.61 -3.79 20.67
C ALA A 473 18.73 -2.77 20.41
N PRO A 474 19.99 -3.12 20.69
CA PRO A 474 21.13 -2.25 20.39
C PRO A 474 21.33 -2.06 18.89
N GLU A 475 20.90 -3.02 18.08
CA GLU A 475 21.07 -3.05 16.62
C GLU A 475 19.80 -3.56 15.94
N ALA A 476 19.23 -2.75 15.07
CA ALA A 476 18.00 -3.10 14.35
C ALA A 476 18.19 -4.23 13.32
N ARG A 477 19.42 -4.49 12.88
CA ARG A 477 19.74 -5.58 11.93
C ARG A 477 19.41 -6.99 12.46
N VAL A 478 19.05 -7.13 13.75
CA VAL A 478 18.57 -8.40 14.31
C VAL A 478 17.35 -8.93 13.54
N VAL A 479 16.49 -8.05 13.01
CA VAL A 479 15.33 -8.43 12.19
C VAL A 479 15.79 -9.13 10.91
N ALA A 480 16.79 -8.58 10.21
CA ALA A 480 17.37 -9.20 9.02
C ALA A 480 18.04 -10.55 9.34
N GLN A 481 18.79 -10.61 10.45
CA GLN A 481 19.46 -11.83 10.88
C GLN A 481 18.49 -12.97 11.18
N LEU A 482 17.38 -12.69 11.83
CA LEU A 482 16.36 -13.69 12.17
C LEU A 482 15.43 -14.00 10.97
N GLY A 483 15.21 -13.04 10.10
CA GLY A 483 14.37 -13.21 8.91
C GLY A 483 15.08 -13.83 7.71
N ALA A 484 16.40 -14.04 7.71
CA ALA A 484 17.12 -14.76 6.65
C ALA A 484 16.79 -16.27 6.68
N ALA A 485 16.77 -16.96 5.50
CA ALA A 485 16.54 -18.41 5.43
C ALA A 485 17.83 -19.23 5.60
#